data_027440fa6978e7ea86e2e43c66b0997a
#
_entry.id   027440fa6978e7ea86e2e43c66b0997a
#
_cell.length_a   1.000
_cell.length_b   1.000
_cell.length_c   1.000
_cell.angle_alpha   90.00
_cell.angle_beta   90.00
_cell.angle_gamma   90.00
#
_symmetry.space_group_name_H-M   'P 1'
#
loop_
_entity.id
_entity.type
_entity.pdbx_description
1 polymer ?
#
loop_
_entity_poly.entity_id
_entity_poly.type
_entity_poly.pdbx_seq_one_letter_code
_entity_poly.pdbx_strand_id
1 'polypeptide(L)'
;MAIKLGINGFGRIGRLVLRAAFDWDDIEIVQINDVAGDAKTLAHLLEFDSVQGRWGKDSISFEDKAIIVRGHKIRTTQEKEISAVDWSECDVVLEATGKHKKSSILQAYLDQGVKRVVVSAPVKEEGVLEAVVGVNDHLFDPAAHKIVTAASCTTNCIAPVVKVIREKLGIEQVSFTTIHDLTNTQTILDAPHKDLRRARACGMSLIPTTTGSATAIVEIFPELKGKIDGHAVRVPLANASLTDIIFDVKRDTDVEEVNALLKEASVGELNGILGYEERPLVSIDYTGDQRSSIVDALSTMVVNKRMVKIYAWYDNEMGYATRTAELIQKVGSV
;
A
#
# COMPACT_ATOMS: atom_id res chain seq x y z
N MET A 1 0.36 -9.87 24.70
CA MET A 1 -1.05 -10.05 24.30
C MET A 1 -1.13 -9.68 22.84
N ALA A 2 -1.92 -10.40 22.04
CA ALA A 2 -2.12 -10.04 20.63
C ALA A 2 -2.81 -8.68 20.49
N ILE A 3 -2.47 -7.94 19.45
CA ILE A 3 -3.07 -6.66 19.07
C ILE A 3 -4.48 -6.96 18.53
N LYS A 4 -5.51 -6.46 19.17
CA LYS A 4 -6.88 -6.58 18.68
C LYS A 4 -7.15 -5.59 17.55
N LEU A 5 -7.28 -6.12 16.33
CA LEU A 5 -7.44 -5.33 15.11
C LEU A 5 -8.91 -5.25 14.69
N GLY A 6 -9.41 -4.02 14.51
CA GLY A 6 -10.63 -3.73 13.80
C GLY A 6 -10.36 -3.30 12.35
N ILE A 7 -11.19 -3.69 11.40
CA ILE A 7 -11.08 -3.30 9.99
C ILE A 7 -12.36 -2.58 9.57
N ASN A 8 -12.26 -1.30 9.24
CA ASN A 8 -13.35 -0.52 8.64
C ASN A 8 -13.13 -0.40 7.13
N GLY A 9 -14.00 -1.01 6.35
CA GLY A 9 -13.87 -1.19 4.90
C GLY A 9 -13.22 -2.53 4.54
N PHE A 10 -14.04 -3.47 4.13
CA PHE A 10 -13.62 -4.83 3.75
C PHE A 10 -13.56 -5.01 2.22
N GLY A 11 -13.08 -3.96 1.54
CA GLY A 11 -12.75 -3.94 0.11
C GLY A 11 -11.47 -4.74 -0.18
N ARG A 12 -10.81 -4.45 -1.31
CA ARG A 12 -9.56 -5.13 -1.71
C ARG A 12 -8.52 -5.11 -0.60
N ILE A 13 -8.17 -3.94 -0.09
CA ILE A 13 -7.09 -3.78 0.90
C ILE A 13 -7.48 -4.38 2.24
N GLY A 14 -8.69 -4.13 2.77
CA GLY A 14 -9.12 -4.69 4.06
C GLY A 14 -9.05 -6.23 4.07
N ARG A 15 -9.52 -6.89 2.99
CA ARG A 15 -9.44 -8.35 2.87
C ARG A 15 -8.00 -8.86 2.76
N LEU A 16 -7.14 -8.17 2.02
CA LEU A 16 -5.75 -8.61 1.84
C LEU A 16 -4.90 -8.36 3.08
N VAL A 17 -5.17 -7.31 3.86
CA VAL A 17 -4.55 -7.12 5.18
C VAL A 17 -4.95 -8.26 6.11
N LEU A 18 -6.24 -8.66 6.12
CA LEU A 18 -6.66 -9.83 6.88
C LEU A 18 -5.89 -11.09 6.44
N ARG A 19 -5.82 -11.37 5.13
CA ARG A 19 -5.10 -12.54 4.62
C ARG A 19 -3.60 -12.51 4.97
N ALA A 20 -2.97 -11.33 4.93
CA ALA A 20 -1.55 -11.17 5.24
C ALA A 20 -1.24 -11.37 6.72
N ALA A 21 -2.11 -10.87 7.62
CA ALA A 21 -1.88 -10.87 9.06
C ALA A 21 -2.52 -12.04 9.82
N PHE A 22 -3.40 -12.82 9.19
CA PHE A 22 -4.22 -13.81 9.88
C PHE A 22 -3.42 -14.88 10.64
N ASP A 23 -2.27 -15.26 10.10
CA ASP A 23 -1.40 -16.30 10.69
C ASP A 23 -0.29 -15.69 11.59
N TRP A 24 -0.35 -14.39 11.93
CA TRP A 24 0.60 -13.75 12.84
C TRP A 24 0.11 -13.88 14.28
N ASP A 25 0.93 -14.43 15.15
CA ASP A 25 0.58 -14.74 16.55
C ASP A 25 0.29 -13.48 17.41
N ASP A 26 0.73 -12.33 16.96
CA ASP A 26 0.63 -11.04 17.67
C ASP A 26 -0.49 -10.13 17.14
N ILE A 27 -1.30 -10.58 16.17
CA ILE A 27 -2.48 -9.86 15.66
C ILE A 27 -3.72 -10.75 15.74
N GLU A 28 -4.78 -10.25 16.34
CA GLU A 28 -6.11 -10.87 16.38
C GLU A 28 -7.14 -9.95 15.71
N ILE A 29 -7.73 -10.39 14.59
CA ILE A 29 -8.80 -9.64 13.94
C ILE A 29 -10.12 -9.91 14.66
N VAL A 30 -10.70 -8.89 15.31
CA VAL A 30 -11.89 -9.03 16.17
C VAL A 30 -13.14 -8.44 15.55
N GLN A 31 -13.01 -7.42 14.70
CA GLN A 31 -14.14 -6.65 14.15
C GLN A 31 -13.90 -6.29 12.68
N ILE A 32 -14.94 -6.43 11.87
CA ILE A 32 -15.01 -5.92 10.49
C ILE A 32 -16.28 -5.08 10.35
N ASN A 33 -16.19 -3.93 9.72
CA ASN A 33 -17.32 -3.15 9.28
C ASN A 33 -17.25 -2.88 7.77
N ASP A 34 -18.35 -3.14 7.05
CA ASP A 34 -18.47 -2.75 5.63
C ASP A 34 -19.94 -2.51 5.27
N VAL A 35 -20.23 -1.35 4.72
CA VAL A 35 -21.60 -0.95 4.37
C VAL A 35 -22.20 -1.71 3.19
N ALA A 36 -21.36 -2.34 2.38
CA ALA A 36 -21.74 -2.91 1.08
C ALA A 36 -22.08 -4.41 1.13
N GLY A 37 -21.76 -5.09 2.24
CA GLY A 37 -21.97 -6.53 2.32
C GLY A 37 -22.30 -7.04 3.71
N ASP A 38 -23.19 -8.05 3.78
CA ASP A 38 -23.44 -8.85 4.97
C ASP A 38 -22.31 -9.87 5.22
N ALA A 39 -22.34 -10.57 6.35
CA ALA A 39 -21.33 -11.56 6.70
C ALA A 39 -21.15 -12.64 5.63
N LYS A 40 -22.23 -13.08 4.97
CA LYS A 40 -22.21 -14.05 3.88
C LYS A 40 -21.42 -13.52 2.69
N THR A 41 -21.74 -12.32 2.24
CA THR A 41 -21.07 -11.66 1.11
C THR A 41 -19.59 -11.42 1.40
N LEU A 42 -19.28 -10.95 2.61
CA LEU A 42 -17.90 -10.67 3.02
C LEU A 42 -17.07 -11.95 3.14
N ALA A 43 -17.64 -13.04 3.69
CA ALA A 43 -16.99 -14.35 3.75
C ALA A 43 -16.71 -14.91 2.36
N HIS A 44 -17.68 -14.81 1.44
CA HIS A 44 -17.51 -15.24 0.05
C HIS A 44 -16.35 -14.50 -0.64
N LEU A 45 -16.33 -13.16 -0.53
CA LEU A 45 -15.27 -12.34 -1.15
C LEU A 45 -13.91 -12.48 -0.44
N LEU A 46 -13.88 -12.91 0.82
CA LEU A 46 -12.64 -13.26 1.51
C LEU A 46 -12.05 -14.56 0.98
N GLU A 47 -12.90 -15.57 0.72
CA GLU A 47 -12.46 -16.86 0.19
C GLU A 47 -12.10 -16.80 -1.29
N PHE A 48 -12.96 -16.17 -2.13
CA PHE A 48 -12.81 -16.14 -3.58
C PHE A 48 -12.35 -14.77 -4.06
N ASP A 49 -11.18 -14.72 -4.64
CA ASP A 49 -10.58 -13.51 -5.18
C ASP A 49 -10.10 -13.76 -6.61
N SER A 50 -10.56 -12.96 -7.56
CA SER A 50 -10.26 -13.11 -8.99
C SER A 50 -8.79 -12.84 -9.33
N VAL A 51 -8.09 -12.06 -8.49
CA VAL A 51 -6.69 -11.66 -8.70
C VAL A 51 -5.77 -12.53 -7.84
N GLN A 52 -6.02 -12.57 -6.53
CA GLN A 52 -5.17 -13.23 -5.54
C GLN A 52 -5.55 -14.69 -5.29
N GLY A 53 -6.53 -15.21 -6.03
CA GLY A 53 -6.94 -16.60 -5.93
C GLY A 53 -7.72 -16.95 -4.66
N ARG A 54 -8.06 -18.23 -4.53
CA ARG A 54 -8.83 -18.76 -3.40
C ARG A 54 -7.96 -18.86 -2.15
N TRP A 55 -8.48 -18.34 -1.02
CA TRP A 55 -7.81 -18.39 0.28
C TRP A 55 -8.68 -19.13 1.30
N GLY A 56 -8.05 -19.81 2.26
CA GLY A 56 -8.74 -20.49 3.35
C GLY A 56 -9.36 -21.84 3.00
N LYS A 57 -9.52 -22.19 1.73
CA LYS A 57 -10.01 -23.49 1.20
C LYS A 57 -10.96 -24.26 2.13
N ASP A 58 -12.26 -23.94 2.08
CA ASP A 58 -13.34 -24.58 2.83
C ASP A 58 -13.28 -24.38 4.37
N SER A 59 -12.42 -23.50 4.86
CA SER A 59 -12.31 -23.13 6.28
C SER A 59 -12.89 -21.75 6.60
N ILE A 60 -13.58 -21.15 5.63
CA ILE A 60 -14.30 -19.89 5.80
C ILE A 60 -15.80 -20.18 5.78
N SER A 61 -16.48 -19.70 6.81
CA SER A 61 -17.94 -19.77 6.91
C SER A 61 -18.49 -18.48 7.53
N PHE A 62 -19.79 -18.39 7.69
CA PHE A 62 -20.43 -17.22 8.27
C PHE A 62 -21.60 -17.62 9.16
N GLU A 63 -21.88 -16.74 10.11
CA GLU A 63 -23.09 -16.73 10.92
C GLU A 63 -23.77 -15.36 10.77
N ASP A 64 -24.92 -15.16 11.42
CA ASP A 64 -25.48 -13.82 11.52
C ASP A 64 -24.46 -12.90 12.23
N LYS A 65 -24.09 -11.79 11.55
CA LYS A 65 -23.13 -10.78 12.05
C LYS A 65 -21.72 -11.30 12.38
N ALA A 66 -21.27 -12.40 11.77
CA ALA A 66 -19.89 -12.88 11.94
C ALA A 66 -19.37 -13.63 10.72
N ILE A 67 -18.08 -13.48 10.45
CA ILE A 67 -17.30 -14.37 9.59
C ILE A 67 -16.53 -15.31 10.49
N ILE A 68 -16.44 -16.57 10.11
CA ILE A 68 -15.65 -17.60 10.80
C ILE A 68 -14.53 -18.02 9.87
N VAL A 69 -13.29 -17.84 10.30
CA VAL A 69 -12.08 -18.22 9.56
C VAL A 69 -11.30 -19.24 10.39
N ARG A 70 -11.18 -20.46 9.91
CA ARG A 70 -10.48 -21.54 10.62
C ARG A 70 -10.92 -21.69 12.08
N GLY A 71 -12.22 -21.49 12.34
CA GLY A 71 -12.81 -21.55 13.69
C GLY A 71 -12.72 -20.24 14.49
N HIS A 72 -11.94 -19.25 14.04
CA HIS A 72 -11.88 -17.93 14.66
C HIS A 72 -13.05 -17.07 14.21
N LYS A 73 -13.83 -16.56 15.16
CA LYS A 73 -15.04 -15.76 14.92
C LYS A 73 -14.72 -14.27 14.90
N ILE A 74 -14.99 -13.60 13.77
CA ILE A 74 -14.79 -12.17 13.56
C ILE A 74 -16.15 -11.50 13.46
N ARG A 75 -16.45 -10.57 14.34
CA ARG A 75 -17.73 -9.83 14.35
C ARG A 75 -17.84 -8.95 13.11
N THR A 76 -19.04 -8.84 12.51
CA THR A 76 -19.29 -7.97 11.36
C THR A 76 -20.43 -6.99 11.63
N THR A 77 -20.28 -5.77 11.09
CA THR A 77 -21.30 -4.71 11.10
C THR A 77 -21.44 -4.08 9.72
N GLN A 78 -22.56 -3.37 9.48
CA GLN A 78 -22.85 -2.70 8.20
C GLN A 78 -23.19 -1.21 8.43
N GLU A 79 -22.42 -0.54 9.27
CA GLU A 79 -22.68 0.83 9.66
C GLU A 79 -21.89 1.82 8.80
N LYS A 80 -22.54 2.95 8.46
CA LYS A 80 -21.93 4.00 7.65
C LYS A 80 -21.07 4.94 8.48
N GLU A 81 -21.52 5.26 9.68
CA GLU A 81 -20.84 6.19 10.57
C GLU A 81 -19.93 5.44 11.54
N ILE A 82 -18.71 5.94 11.74
CA ILE A 82 -17.72 5.32 12.64
C ILE A 82 -18.31 5.17 14.06
N SER A 83 -19.02 6.17 14.53
CA SER A 83 -19.62 6.19 15.87
C SER A 83 -20.80 5.23 16.07
N ALA A 84 -21.33 4.66 14.99
CA ALA A 84 -22.40 3.66 15.07
C ALA A 84 -21.88 2.23 15.27
N VAL A 85 -20.57 2.02 15.12
CA VAL A 85 -19.89 0.75 15.39
C VAL A 85 -19.20 0.83 16.75
N ASP A 86 -19.33 -0.21 17.56
CA ASP A 86 -18.56 -0.35 18.80
C ASP A 86 -17.13 -0.88 18.48
N TRP A 87 -16.14 0.02 18.56
CA TRP A 87 -14.73 -0.26 18.37
C TRP A 87 -13.96 -0.43 19.69
N SER A 88 -14.62 -0.37 20.82
CA SER A 88 -13.97 -0.34 22.16
C SER A 88 -13.11 -1.57 22.47
N GLU A 89 -13.37 -2.68 21.80
CA GLU A 89 -12.55 -3.90 21.93
C GLU A 89 -11.24 -3.83 21.14
N CYS A 90 -11.10 -2.90 20.18
CA CYS A 90 -9.96 -2.84 19.27
C CYS A 90 -8.82 -2.00 19.87
N ASP A 91 -7.59 -2.53 19.83
CA ASP A 91 -6.37 -1.75 20.11
C ASP A 91 -6.02 -0.83 18.94
N VAL A 92 -6.13 -1.37 17.72
CA VAL A 92 -5.84 -0.68 16.46
C VAL A 92 -7.04 -0.83 15.52
N VAL A 93 -7.38 0.24 14.81
CA VAL A 93 -8.32 0.17 13.69
C VAL A 93 -7.63 0.49 12.38
N LEU A 94 -7.78 -0.40 11.38
CA LEU A 94 -7.46 -0.13 10.00
C LEU A 94 -8.64 0.58 9.33
N GLU A 95 -8.46 1.83 8.94
CA GLU A 95 -9.41 2.57 8.10
C GLU A 95 -9.11 2.32 6.62
N ALA A 96 -9.89 1.45 6.00
CA ALA A 96 -9.69 1.00 4.62
C ALA A 96 -10.89 1.31 3.69
N THR A 97 -11.81 2.18 4.10
CA THR A 97 -12.95 2.58 3.25
C THR A 97 -12.55 3.51 2.11
N GLY A 98 -11.40 4.18 2.24
CA GLY A 98 -10.95 5.23 1.33
C GLY A 98 -11.76 6.53 1.41
N LYS A 99 -12.72 6.64 2.34
CA LYS A 99 -13.61 7.80 2.52
C LYS A 99 -13.18 8.71 3.66
N HIS A 100 -12.75 8.15 4.77
CA HIS A 100 -12.40 8.89 5.99
C HIS A 100 -10.90 9.22 5.99
N LYS A 101 -10.57 10.47 5.62
CA LYS A 101 -9.19 10.96 5.45
C LYS A 101 -8.93 12.26 6.21
N LYS A 102 -9.77 12.59 7.18
CA LYS A 102 -9.61 13.78 8.02
C LYS A 102 -9.47 13.35 9.47
N SER A 103 -8.48 13.88 10.17
CA SER A 103 -8.22 13.59 11.58
C SER A 103 -9.46 13.85 12.44
N SER A 104 -10.23 14.90 12.14
CA SER A 104 -11.49 15.20 12.85
C SER A 104 -12.56 14.12 12.72
N ILE A 105 -12.58 13.36 11.63
CA ILE A 105 -13.49 12.21 11.46
C ILE A 105 -12.92 10.97 12.15
N LEU A 106 -11.60 10.75 11.99
CA LEU A 106 -10.88 9.61 12.56
C LEU A 106 -10.80 9.66 14.08
N GLN A 107 -10.96 10.85 14.67
CA GLN A 107 -11.06 11.05 16.13
C GLN A 107 -12.16 10.19 16.76
N ALA A 108 -13.23 9.89 16.03
CA ALA A 108 -14.33 9.06 16.53
C ALA A 108 -13.92 7.61 16.90
N TYR A 109 -12.82 7.11 16.38
CA TYR A 109 -12.23 5.84 16.86
C TYR A 109 -11.54 6.03 18.21
N LEU A 110 -10.71 7.08 18.31
CA LEU A 110 -9.93 7.38 19.52
C LEU A 110 -10.86 7.70 20.71
N ASP A 111 -11.99 8.37 20.45
CA ASP A 111 -13.01 8.71 21.46
C ASP A 111 -13.69 7.45 22.04
N GLN A 112 -13.61 6.31 21.34
CA GLN A 112 -14.11 5.02 21.79
C GLN A 112 -13.05 4.16 22.51
N GLY A 113 -11.83 4.68 22.67
CA GLY A 113 -10.73 3.99 23.37
C GLY A 113 -9.77 3.23 22.46
N VAL A 114 -9.93 3.28 21.13
CA VAL A 114 -8.95 2.75 20.18
C VAL A 114 -7.63 3.50 20.36
N LYS A 115 -6.55 2.78 20.51
CA LYS A 115 -5.22 3.37 20.79
C LYS A 115 -4.60 4.01 19.55
N ARG A 116 -4.78 3.40 18.38
CA ARG A 116 -4.18 3.83 17.12
C ARG A 116 -5.14 3.62 15.94
N VAL A 117 -5.01 4.49 14.96
CA VAL A 117 -5.70 4.35 13.66
C VAL A 117 -4.66 4.30 12.56
N VAL A 118 -4.70 3.24 11.76
CA VAL A 118 -3.89 3.12 10.54
C VAL A 118 -4.79 3.36 9.34
N VAL A 119 -4.46 4.34 8.50
CA VAL A 119 -5.27 4.68 7.33
C VAL A 119 -4.62 4.12 6.06
N SER A 120 -5.36 3.34 5.29
CA SER A 120 -4.88 2.77 4.02
C SER A 120 -5.02 3.74 2.84
N ALA A 121 -4.74 5.01 3.07
CA ALA A 121 -4.73 6.07 2.07
C ALA A 121 -3.93 7.27 2.61
N PRO A 122 -3.33 8.11 1.75
CA PRO A 122 -2.65 9.32 2.19
C PRO A 122 -3.59 10.25 2.97
N VAL A 123 -3.11 10.73 4.12
CA VAL A 123 -3.76 11.77 4.95
C VAL A 123 -2.79 12.91 5.11
N LYS A 124 -3.12 14.07 4.53
CA LYS A 124 -2.25 15.25 4.50
C LYS A 124 -2.68 16.25 5.57
N GLU A 125 -2.43 15.91 6.82
CA GLU A 125 -2.76 16.76 7.97
C GLU A 125 -1.61 16.74 8.96
N GLU A 126 -1.40 17.85 9.64
CA GLU A 126 -0.38 17.98 10.69
C GLU A 126 -0.63 16.96 11.83
N GLY A 127 0.42 16.36 12.35
CA GLY A 127 0.35 15.32 13.39
C GLY A 127 0.03 13.91 12.89
N VAL A 128 -0.17 13.72 11.57
CA VAL A 128 -0.33 12.40 10.96
C VAL A 128 0.99 12.01 10.29
N LEU A 129 1.58 10.90 10.72
CA LEU A 129 2.77 10.34 10.08
C LEU A 129 2.37 9.56 8.83
N GLU A 130 2.87 9.95 7.66
CA GLU A 130 2.86 9.13 6.46
C GLU A 130 4.05 8.17 6.51
N ALA A 131 3.80 6.91 6.88
CA ALA A 131 4.82 5.92 7.14
C ALA A 131 5.00 4.97 5.96
N VAL A 132 6.24 4.78 5.53
CA VAL A 132 6.68 3.73 4.60
C VAL A 132 7.65 2.83 5.34
N VAL A 133 7.25 1.59 5.56
CA VAL A 133 8.02 0.60 6.31
C VAL A 133 9.38 0.36 5.65
N GLY A 134 10.45 0.37 6.45
CA GLY A 134 11.85 0.26 6.02
C GLY A 134 12.45 1.56 5.50
N VAL A 135 11.67 2.63 5.38
CA VAL A 135 12.16 3.92 4.89
C VAL A 135 12.12 4.99 5.98
N ASN A 136 10.94 5.35 6.46
CA ASN A 136 10.77 6.40 7.47
C ASN A 136 9.90 5.99 8.67
N ASP A 137 9.49 4.74 8.76
CA ASP A 137 8.65 4.22 9.85
C ASP A 137 9.34 4.26 11.22
N HIS A 138 10.67 4.46 11.26
CA HIS A 138 11.44 4.73 12.49
C HIS A 138 11.09 6.11 13.11
N LEU A 139 10.44 7.00 12.37
CA LEU A 139 9.96 8.29 12.86
C LEU A 139 8.66 8.18 13.68
N PHE A 140 8.09 6.97 13.78
CA PHE A 140 6.88 6.76 14.57
C PHE A 140 7.16 7.02 16.06
N ASP A 141 6.42 7.99 16.61
CA ASP A 141 6.41 8.33 18.04
C ASP A 141 5.04 7.98 18.64
N PRO A 142 4.94 7.00 19.55
CA PRO A 142 3.67 6.61 20.17
C PRO A 142 2.96 7.73 20.93
N ALA A 143 3.69 8.72 21.43
CA ALA A 143 3.11 9.86 22.14
C ALA A 143 2.46 10.85 21.18
N ALA A 144 3.09 11.11 20.03
CA ALA A 144 2.66 12.10 19.05
C ALA A 144 1.69 11.54 18.01
N HIS A 145 1.91 10.31 17.51
CA HIS A 145 1.21 9.77 16.36
C HIS A 145 0.09 8.79 16.76
N LYS A 146 -1.11 9.30 17.00
CA LYS A 146 -2.31 8.47 17.24
C LYS A 146 -2.96 7.97 15.94
N ILE A 147 -2.79 8.74 14.86
CA ILE A 147 -3.23 8.42 13.51
C ILE A 147 -1.98 8.34 12.64
N VAL A 148 -1.83 7.26 11.91
CA VAL A 148 -0.76 7.06 10.93
C VAL A 148 -1.35 6.62 9.59
N THR A 149 -0.66 6.85 8.50
CA THR A 149 -1.08 6.37 7.19
C THR A 149 0.01 5.50 6.57
N ALA A 150 -0.39 4.43 5.89
CA ALA A 150 0.50 3.56 5.12
C ALA A 150 0.86 4.14 3.74
N ALA A 151 0.70 5.45 3.54
CA ALA A 151 0.93 6.13 2.27
C ALA A 151 0.08 5.54 1.11
N SER A 152 0.68 5.38 -0.08
CA SER A 152 0.08 4.70 -1.22
C SER A 152 0.96 3.55 -1.71
N CYS A 153 0.38 2.61 -2.48
CA CYS A 153 1.11 1.50 -3.08
C CYS A 153 2.29 1.98 -3.96
N THR A 154 2.07 3.02 -4.78
CA THR A 154 3.11 3.62 -5.62
C THR A 154 4.20 4.29 -4.78
N THR A 155 3.83 4.99 -3.70
CA THR A 155 4.82 5.57 -2.76
C THR A 155 5.67 4.49 -2.10
N ASN A 156 5.05 3.38 -1.67
CA ASN A 156 5.76 2.22 -1.12
C ASN A 156 6.72 1.58 -2.14
N CYS A 157 6.37 1.60 -3.43
CA CYS A 157 7.27 1.12 -4.50
C CYS A 157 8.46 2.07 -4.71
N ILE A 158 8.22 3.38 -4.80
CA ILE A 158 9.25 4.37 -5.16
C ILE A 158 10.22 4.62 -4.00
N ALA A 159 9.72 4.75 -2.78
CA ALA A 159 10.50 5.24 -1.63
C ALA A 159 11.73 4.37 -1.31
N PRO A 160 11.69 3.03 -1.32
CA PRO A 160 12.89 2.20 -1.11
C PRO A 160 13.97 2.41 -2.16
N VAL A 161 13.59 2.55 -3.44
CA VAL A 161 14.53 2.82 -4.54
C VAL A 161 15.15 4.21 -4.39
N VAL A 162 14.31 5.22 -4.11
CA VAL A 162 14.78 6.60 -3.86
C VAL A 162 15.75 6.64 -2.69
N LYS A 163 15.45 5.91 -1.58
CA LYS A 163 16.34 5.82 -0.41
C LYS A 163 17.73 5.36 -0.81
N VAL A 164 17.84 4.23 -1.52
CA VAL A 164 19.15 3.68 -1.93
C VAL A 164 19.91 4.63 -2.84
N ILE A 165 19.28 5.14 -3.90
CA ILE A 165 19.93 6.03 -4.86
C ILE A 165 20.35 7.35 -4.19
N ARG A 166 19.50 7.91 -3.35
CA ARG A 166 19.77 9.13 -2.58
C ARG A 166 20.99 8.99 -1.67
N GLU A 167 21.07 7.89 -0.93
CA GLU A 167 22.13 7.65 0.06
C GLU A 167 23.48 7.31 -0.61
N LYS A 168 23.45 6.58 -1.72
CA LYS A 168 24.66 6.03 -2.36
C LYS A 168 25.21 6.90 -3.48
N LEU A 169 24.33 7.52 -4.27
CA LEU A 169 24.73 8.29 -5.46
C LEU A 169 24.41 9.79 -5.30
N GLY A 170 23.50 10.16 -4.40
CA GLY A 170 22.88 11.47 -4.33
C GLY A 170 21.93 11.73 -5.50
N ILE A 171 20.97 12.62 -5.32
CA ILE A 171 19.95 12.95 -6.34
C ILE A 171 19.97 14.44 -6.62
N GLU A 172 20.06 14.83 -7.89
CA GLU A 172 19.80 16.19 -8.35
C GLU A 172 18.32 16.38 -8.66
N GLN A 173 17.73 15.46 -9.44
CA GLN A 173 16.31 15.46 -9.78
C GLN A 173 15.81 14.07 -10.13
N VAL A 174 14.48 13.89 -10.04
CA VAL A 174 13.78 12.63 -10.32
C VAL A 174 12.54 12.88 -11.15
N SER A 175 12.33 12.07 -12.17
CA SER A 175 11.05 11.95 -12.85
C SER A 175 10.59 10.49 -12.87
N PHE A 176 9.27 10.26 -12.69
CA PHE A 176 8.77 8.89 -12.78
C PHE A 176 7.43 8.80 -13.50
N THR A 177 7.19 7.65 -14.08
CA THR A 177 5.87 7.25 -14.58
C THR A 177 5.50 5.90 -14.02
N THR A 178 4.38 5.82 -13.30
CA THR A 178 3.86 4.52 -12.92
C THR A 178 2.85 4.02 -13.96
N ILE A 179 3.17 2.89 -14.58
CA ILE A 179 2.29 2.10 -15.45
C ILE A 179 1.47 1.23 -14.50
N HIS A 180 0.28 1.73 -14.16
CA HIS A 180 -0.50 1.24 -13.03
C HIS A 180 -1.72 0.45 -13.50
N ASP A 181 -1.95 -0.70 -12.89
CA ASP A 181 -3.14 -1.50 -13.10
C ASP A 181 -4.45 -0.75 -12.76
N LEU A 182 -5.56 -1.42 -12.98
CA LEU A 182 -6.89 -0.92 -12.66
C LEU A 182 -7.15 -0.93 -11.16
N THR A 183 -7.86 0.09 -10.68
CA THR A 183 -8.40 0.14 -9.33
C THR A 183 -9.86 0.52 -9.36
N ASN A 184 -10.57 0.36 -8.26
CA ASN A 184 -12.00 0.73 -8.15
C ASN A 184 -12.28 2.25 -8.32
N THR A 185 -11.26 3.05 -8.59
CA THR A 185 -11.42 4.48 -8.92
C THR A 185 -11.66 4.73 -10.40
N GLN A 186 -11.56 3.70 -11.25
CA GLN A 186 -11.84 3.78 -12.68
C GLN A 186 -13.22 3.23 -12.99
N THR A 187 -13.77 3.66 -14.12
CA THR A 187 -15.07 3.20 -14.62
C THR A 187 -14.90 2.03 -15.60
N ILE A 188 -15.75 1.01 -15.49
CA ILE A 188 -15.73 -0.14 -16.42
C ILE A 188 -16.18 0.33 -17.82
N LEU A 189 -17.27 1.08 -17.90
CA LEU A 189 -17.78 1.76 -19.08
C LEU A 189 -17.74 3.27 -18.85
N ASP A 190 -17.86 4.06 -19.92
CA ASP A 190 -17.87 5.52 -19.87
C ASP A 190 -18.92 6.02 -18.86
N ALA A 191 -18.48 6.78 -17.84
CA ALA A 191 -19.35 7.31 -16.81
C ALA A 191 -18.80 8.66 -16.28
N PRO A 192 -19.64 9.51 -15.70
CA PRO A 192 -19.20 10.79 -15.16
C PRO A 192 -18.10 10.64 -14.12
N HIS A 193 -17.01 11.39 -14.30
CA HIS A 193 -15.90 11.49 -13.36
C HIS A 193 -15.29 12.88 -13.44
N LYS A 194 -14.78 13.42 -12.32
CA LYS A 194 -14.14 14.75 -12.27
C LYS A 194 -12.89 14.87 -13.16
N ASP A 195 -12.15 13.78 -13.31
CA ASP A 195 -11.07 13.66 -14.30
C ASP A 195 -11.67 13.02 -15.54
N LEU A 196 -11.72 13.77 -16.65
CA LEU A 196 -12.36 13.33 -17.89
C LEU A 196 -11.66 12.15 -18.55
N ARG A 197 -10.38 11.91 -18.30
CA ARG A 197 -9.65 10.74 -18.76
C ARG A 197 -10.10 9.49 -18.00
N ARG A 198 -10.31 9.60 -16.67
CA ARG A 198 -10.86 8.51 -15.84
C ARG A 198 -12.35 8.23 -16.06
N ALA A 199 -13.06 9.14 -16.75
CA ALA A 199 -14.44 8.94 -17.16
C ALA A 199 -14.59 7.88 -18.27
N ARG A 200 -13.48 7.45 -18.87
CA ARG A 200 -13.47 6.51 -20.01
C ARG A 200 -13.29 5.06 -19.55
N ALA A 201 -13.81 4.13 -20.38
CA ALA A 201 -13.75 2.70 -20.15
C ALA A 201 -12.33 2.19 -19.93
N CYS A 202 -12.05 1.69 -18.73
CA CYS A 202 -10.70 1.38 -18.28
C CYS A 202 -10.14 0.07 -18.89
N GLY A 203 -11.00 -0.87 -19.26
CA GLY A 203 -10.59 -2.18 -19.77
C GLY A 203 -10.08 -2.17 -21.21
N MET A 204 -10.08 -1.03 -21.91
CA MET A 204 -9.69 -0.91 -23.31
C MET A 204 -8.89 0.36 -23.63
N SER A 205 -8.36 1.05 -22.61
CA SER A 205 -7.69 2.34 -22.79
C SER A 205 -6.45 2.46 -21.91
N LEU A 206 -5.42 3.08 -22.45
CA LEU A 206 -4.35 3.68 -21.64
C LEU A 206 -4.85 5.03 -21.15
N ILE A 207 -4.81 5.27 -19.83
CA ILE A 207 -5.37 6.47 -19.21
C ILE A 207 -4.28 7.24 -18.46
N PRO A 208 -3.64 8.24 -19.09
CA PRO A 208 -2.73 9.15 -18.37
C PRO A 208 -3.51 9.95 -17.33
N THR A 209 -2.98 10.04 -16.12
CA THR A 209 -3.62 10.74 -15.00
C THR A 209 -2.59 11.17 -13.97
N THR A 210 -3.00 11.94 -12.99
CA THR A 210 -2.15 12.40 -11.90
C THR A 210 -1.89 11.29 -10.87
N THR A 211 -0.77 11.44 -10.15
CA THR A 211 -0.44 10.66 -8.94
C THR A 211 -0.06 11.61 -7.81
N GLY A 212 -0.40 11.25 -6.58
CA GLY A 212 0.03 11.99 -5.38
C GLY A 212 1.39 11.56 -4.85
N SER A 213 2.03 10.57 -5.48
CA SER A 213 3.25 9.95 -4.94
C SER A 213 4.46 10.89 -4.96
N ALA A 214 4.56 11.83 -5.91
CA ALA A 214 5.64 12.82 -5.90
C ALA A 214 5.58 13.70 -4.63
N THR A 215 4.40 14.16 -4.25
CA THR A 215 4.20 14.91 -3.01
C THR A 215 4.53 14.07 -1.78
N ALA A 216 4.08 12.81 -1.74
CA ALA A 216 4.35 11.90 -0.64
C ALA A 216 5.87 11.62 -0.47
N ILE A 217 6.60 11.44 -1.58
CA ILE A 217 8.06 11.29 -1.53
C ILE A 217 8.75 12.54 -0.97
N VAL A 218 8.23 13.74 -1.25
CA VAL A 218 8.75 15.00 -0.67
C VAL A 218 8.46 15.08 0.84
N GLU A 219 7.36 14.52 1.33
CA GLU A 219 7.09 14.45 2.77
C GLU A 219 8.07 13.49 3.48
N ILE A 220 8.49 12.42 2.80
CA ILE A 220 9.48 11.46 3.31
C ILE A 220 10.93 11.98 3.17
N PHE A 221 11.23 12.64 2.05
CA PHE A 221 12.55 13.19 1.70
C PHE A 221 12.42 14.68 1.35
N PRO A 222 12.35 15.58 2.34
CA PRO A 222 12.06 17.01 2.12
C PRO A 222 13.04 17.74 1.20
N GLU A 223 14.28 17.27 1.09
CA GLU A 223 15.30 17.83 0.20
C GLU A 223 15.01 17.62 -1.30
N LEU A 224 14.06 16.73 -1.63
CA LEU A 224 13.59 16.52 -2.99
C LEU A 224 12.46 17.49 -3.40
N LYS A 225 12.10 18.44 -2.54
CA LYS A 225 11.09 19.46 -2.87
C LYS A 225 11.49 20.26 -4.11
N GLY A 226 10.61 20.25 -5.13
CA GLY A 226 10.87 20.89 -6.43
C GLY A 226 11.83 20.11 -7.35
N LYS A 227 12.28 18.93 -6.94
CA LYS A 227 13.22 18.07 -7.69
C LYS A 227 12.61 16.74 -8.13
N ILE A 228 11.40 16.44 -7.70
CA ILE A 228 10.68 15.21 -8.08
C ILE A 228 9.29 15.54 -8.59
N ASP A 229 8.91 14.92 -9.71
CA ASP A 229 7.55 14.93 -10.23
C ASP A 229 7.28 13.64 -11.01
N GLY A 230 5.99 13.33 -11.25
CA GLY A 230 5.62 12.12 -11.96
C GLY A 230 4.15 12.01 -12.33
N HIS A 231 3.88 11.02 -13.17
CA HIS A 231 2.54 10.73 -13.70
C HIS A 231 2.16 9.26 -13.45
N ALA A 232 0.87 8.97 -13.57
CA ALA A 232 0.38 7.60 -13.70
C ALA A 232 -0.22 7.39 -15.11
N VAL A 233 0.01 6.22 -15.66
CA VAL A 233 -0.72 5.73 -16.83
C VAL A 233 -1.46 4.46 -16.40
N ARG A 234 -2.80 4.53 -16.33
CA ARG A 234 -3.61 3.33 -16.06
C ARG A 234 -3.65 2.45 -17.29
N VAL A 235 -3.46 1.16 -17.07
CA VAL A 235 -3.44 0.14 -18.12
C VAL A 235 -4.49 -0.95 -17.83
N PRO A 236 -5.04 -1.62 -18.84
CA PRO A 236 -6.11 -2.62 -18.66
C PRO A 236 -5.58 -3.96 -18.11
N LEU A 237 -4.89 -3.91 -16.98
CA LEU A 237 -4.42 -5.08 -16.23
C LEU A 237 -5.10 -5.10 -14.87
N ALA A 238 -5.37 -6.30 -14.35
CA ALA A 238 -6.06 -6.47 -13.09
C ALA A 238 -5.17 -6.30 -11.86
N ASN A 239 -3.85 -6.53 -12.02
CA ASN A 239 -2.87 -6.46 -10.93
C ASN A 239 -1.45 -6.39 -11.48
N ALA A 240 -0.54 -6.01 -10.63
CA ALA A 240 0.88 -5.78 -10.82
C ALA A 240 1.20 -4.59 -11.74
N SER A 241 1.81 -3.63 -11.12
CA SER A 241 2.18 -2.34 -11.70
C SER A 241 3.69 -2.21 -11.86
N LEU A 242 4.11 -1.31 -12.73
CA LEU A 242 5.52 -1.00 -13.00
C LEU A 242 5.76 0.49 -12.82
N THR A 243 6.77 0.87 -12.05
CA THR A 243 7.24 2.26 -12.02
C THR A 243 8.53 2.39 -12.82
N ASP A 244 8.53 3.29 -13.79
CA ASP A 244 9.69 3.76 -14.54
C ASP A 244 10.23 5.01 -13.84
N ILE A 245 11.42 4.93 -13.25
CA ILE A 245 12.02 6.01 -12.46
C ILE A 245 13.32 6.45 -13.12
N ILE A 246 13.43 7.73 -13.38
CA ILE A 246 14.63 8.36 -13.96
C ILE A 246 15.23 9.30 -12.93
N PHE A 247 16.48 9.09 -12.60
CA PHE A 247 17.28 9.92 -11.69
C PHE A 247 18.37 10.65 -12.45
N ASP A 248 18.59 11.91 -12.16
CA ASP A 248 19.84 12.60 -12.38
C ASP A 248 20.62 12.55 -11.06
N VAL A 249 21.75 11.79 -11.06
CA VAL A 249 22.52 11.55 -9.84
C VAL A 249 23.70 12.50 -9.69
N LYS A 250 24.19 12.73 -8.46
CA LYS A 250 25.22 13.74 -8.15
C LYS A 250 26.63 13.31 -8.53
N ARG A 251 26.88 12.04 -8.77
CA ARG A 251 28.20 11.51 -9.15
C ARG A 251 28.10 10.54 -10.31
N ASP A 252 29.20 10.33 -11.01
CA ASP A 252 29.30 9.34 -12.05
C ASP A 252 29.07 7.93 -11.50
N THR A 253 28.41 7.09 -12.29
CA THR A 253 28.09 5.69 -12.01
C THR A 253 27.93 4.91 -13.32
N ASP A 254 27.74 3.61 -13.22
CA ASP A 254 27.43 2.68 -14.30
C ASP A 254 26.32 1.69 -13.89
N VAL A 255 25.89 0.84 -14.82
CA VAL A 255 24.82 -0.13 -14.60
C VAL A 255 25.20 -1.15 -13.52
N GLU A 256 26.43 -1.61 -13.55
CA GLU A 256 26.97 -2.61 -12.63
C GLU A 256 26.95 -2.10 -11.21
N GLU A 257 27.38 -0.88 -10.97
CA GLU A 257 27.34 -0.25 -9.65
C GLU A 257 25.91 -0.05 -9.16
N VAL A 258 25.03 0.52 -9.99
CA VAL A 258 23.60 0.75 -9.61
C VAL A 258 22.95 -0.57 -9.22
N ASN A 259 23.12 -1.61 -10.01
CA ASN A 259 22.57 -2.93 -9.73
C ASN A 259 23.17 -3.55 -8.45
N ALA A 260 24.47 -3.41 -8.23
CA ALA A 260 25.12 -3.89 -7.02
C ALA A 260 24.55 -3.21 -5.75
N LEU A 261 24.37 -1.89 -5.77
CA LEU A 261 23.80 -1.11 -4.66
C LEU A 261 22.37 -1.55 -4.32
N LEU A 262 21.52 -1.73 -5.34
CA LEU A 262 20.14 -2.16 -5.15
C LEU A 262 20.05 -3.62 -4.68
N LYS A 263 20.90 -4.50 -5.20
CA LYS A 263 21.01 -5.90 -4.76
C LYS A 263 21.46 -5.98 -3.30
N GLU A 264 22.50 -5.24 -2.92
CA GLU A 264 22.97 -5.18 -1.53
C GLU A 264 21.85 -4.72 -0.58
N ALA A 265 21.14 -3.66 -0.91
CA ALA A 265 20.03 -3.17 -0.10
C ALA A 265 18.90 -4.20 0.02
N SER A 266 18.59 -4.94 -1.04
CA SER A 266 17.51 -5.92 -1.08
C SER A 266 17.74 -7.14 -0.19
N VAL A 267 18.98 -7.51 0.08
CA VAL A 267 19.35 -8.61 1.00
C VAL A 267 19.80 -8.09 2.37
N GLY A 268 20.01 -6.78 2.50
CA GLY A 268 20.45 -6.08 3.71
C GLY A 268 19.31 -5.35 4.41
N GLU A 269 19.43 -4.03 4.49
CA GLU A 269 18.53 -3.16 5.27
C GLU A 269 17.07 -3.13 4.77
N LEU A 270 16.83 -3.43 3.51
CA LEU A 270 15.51 -3.49 2.88
C LEU A 270 15.07 -4.93 2.56
N ASN A 271 15.64 -5.92 3.26
CA ASN A 271 15.22 -7.31 3.08
C ASN A 271 13.71 -7.49 3.37
N GLY A 272 13.00 -8.17 2.47
CA GLY A 272 11.55 -8.35 2.53
C GLY A 272 10.74 -7.12 2.04
N ILE A 273 11.38 -5.97 1.81
CA ILE A 273 10.75 -4.73 1.33
C ILE A 273 11.13 -4.44 -0.11
N LEU A 274 12.43 -4.38 -0.39
CA LEU A 274 12.98 -4.25 -1.73
C LEU A 274 13.35 -5.63 -2.26
N GLY A 275 12.91 -5.96 -3.47
CA GLY A 275 13.36 -7.14 -4.22
C GLY A 275 14.33 -6.73 -5.32
N TYR A 276 15.09 -7.70 -5.80
CA TYR A 276 16.00 -7.57 -6.93
C TYR A 276 15.85 -8.79 -7.82
N GLU A 277 15.46 -8.60 -9.08
CA GLU A 277 15.12 -9.68 -10.01
C GLU A 277 16.04 -9.63 -11.23
N GLU A 278 16.68 -10.78 -11.51
CA GLU A 278 17.62 -10.96 -12.63
C GLU A 278 17.03 -11.82 -13.77
N ARG A 279 15.80 -12.34 -13.58
CA ARG A 279 15.09 -13.11 -14.61
C ARG A 279 14.23 -12.20 -15.49
N PRO A 280 14.00 -12.55 -16.76
CA PRO A 280 13.16 -11.77 -17.67
C PRO A 280 11.66 -12.03 -17.41
N LEU A 281 11.14 -11.51 -16.28
CA LEU A 281 9.77 -11.68 -15.85
C LEU A 281 8.88 -10.53 -16.34
N VAL A 282 7.55 -10.73 -16.23
CA VAL A 282 6.53 -9.75 -16.60
C VAL A 282 5.52 -9.55 -15.49
N SER A 283 4.61 -8.59 -15.62
CA SER A 283 3.70 -8.15 -14.56
C SER A 283 2.97 -9.28 -13.84
N ILE A 284 2.48 -10.30 -14.56
CA ILE A 284 1.70 -11.40 -13.96
C ILE A 284 2.53 -12.25 -12.98
N ASP A 285 3.85 -12.30 -13.15
CA ASP A 285 4.75 -13.07 -12.29
C ASP A 285 4.92 -12.42 -10.90
N TYR A 286 4.54 -11.16 -10.76
CA TYR A 286 4.61 -10.40 -9.50
C TYR A 286 3.27 -10.35 -8.76
N THR A 287 2.21 -10.97 -9.29
CA THR A 287 0.94 -11.08 -8.58
C THR A 287 1.09 -11.93 -7.32
N GLY A 288 0.70 -11.39 -6.18
CA GLY A 288 0.88 -12.01 -4.87
C GLY A 288 2.23 -11.73 -4.21
N ASP A 289 3.13 -10.98 -4.85
CA ASP A 289 4.41 -10.60 -4.23
C ASP A 289 4.17 -9.64 -3.05
N GLN A 290 4.73 -10.00 -1.90
CA GLN A 290 4.56 -9.25 -0.67
C GLN A 290 5.56 -8.10 -0.51
N ARG A 291 6.58 -8.00 -1.36
CA ARG A 291 7.56 -6.90 -1.32
C ARG A 291 6.95 -5.62 -1.88
N SER A 292 7.40 -4.50 -1.36
CA SER A 292 6.92 -3.17 -1.78
C SER A 292 7.39 -2.78 -3.19
N SER A 293 8.56 -3.25 -3.57
CA SER A 293 9.24 -2.82 -4.80
C SER A 293 10.20 -3.93 -5.25
N ILE A 294 10.18 -4.31 -6.52
CA ILE A 294 11.09 -5.31 -7.05
C ILE A 294 11.82 -4.70 -8.26
N VAL A 295 13.11 -4.44 -8.10
CA VAL A 295 13.94 -3.88 -9.18
C VAL A 295 14.11 -4.91 -10.28
N ASP A 296 13.83 -4.49 -11.52
CA ASP A 296 14.16 -5.24 -12.74
C ASP A 296 15.59 -4.93 -13.15
N ALA A 297 16.51 -5.82 -12.77
CA ALA A 297 17.93 -5.62 -12.99
C ALA A 297 18.32 -5.57 -14.47
N LEU A 298 17.59 -6.31 -15.32
CA LEU A 298 17.86 -6.36 -16.76
C LEU A 298 17.47 -5.07 -17.48
N SER A 299 16.59 -4.26 -16.87
CA SER A 299 16.10 -3.01 -17.43
C SER A 299 16.82 -1.77 -16.90
N THR A 300 17.79 -1.93 -16.00
CA THR A 300 18.60 -0.81 -15.50
C THR A 300 19.41 -0.19 -16.63
N MET A 301 19.36 1.14 -16.76
CA MET A 301 20.15 1.88 -17.74
C MET A 301 20.87 3.06 -17.09
N VAL A 302 22.07 3.33 -17.56
CA VAL A 302 22.82 4.54 -17.19
C VAL A 302 23.25 5.24 -18.48
N VAL A 303 22.79 6.48 -18.66
CA VAL A 303 23.13 7.30 -19.81
C VAL A 303 24.04 8.45 -19.36
N ASN A 304 25.14 8.64 -20.09
CA ASN A 304 26.12 9.68 -19.78
C ASN A 304 26.56 9.72 -18.31
N LYS A 305 26.71 8.50 -17.71
CA LYS A 305 27.17 8.28 -16.34
C LYS A 305 26.31 8.87 -15.22
N ARG A 306 25.33 9.69 -15.53
CA ARG A 306 24.56 10.48 -14.54
C ARG A 306 23.06 10.27 -14.60
N MET A 307 22.50 9.93 -15.76
CA MET A 307 21.08 9.65 -15.90
C MET A 307 20.84 8.16 -15.68
N VAL A 308 20.34 7.81 -14.50
CA VAL A 308 20.04 6.43 -14.10
C VAL A 308 18.54 6.18 -14.28
N LYS A 309 18.20 5.11 -15.00
CA LYS A 309 16.82 4.66 -15.19
C LYS A 309 16.63 3.29 -14.56
N ILE A 310 15.60 3.16 -13.73
CA ILE A 310 15.28 1.95 -12.98
C ILE A 310 13.81 1.60 -13.20
N TYR A 311 13.54 0.34 -13.53
CA TYR A 311 12.21 -0.24 -13.46
C TYR A 311 12.01 -0.95 -12.13
N ALA A 312 10.86 -0.69 -11.49
CA ALA A 312 10.47 -1.30 -10.24
C ALA A 312 9.05 -1.85 -10.33
N TRP A 313 8.91 -3.17 -10.21
CA TRP A 313 7.64 -3.88 -10.17
C TRP A 313 7.03 -3.86 -8.78
N TYR A 314 5.71 -3.94 -8.68
CA TYR A 314 5.02 -4.11 -7.41
C TYR A 314 3.60 -4.67 -7.58
N ASP A 315 3.21 -5.59 -6.69
CA ASP A 315 1.80 -5.88 -6.49
C ASP A 315 1.19 -4.75 -5.65
N ASN A 316 0.41 -3.88 -6.29
CA ASN A 316 -0.19 -2.71 -5.64
C ASN A 316 -1.26 -3.05 -4.61
N GLU A 317 -1.68 -4.31 -4.53
CA GLU A 317 -2.62 -4.82 -3.55
C GLU A 317 -1.90 -5.62 -2.43
N MET A 318 -1.25 -6.75 -2.77
CA MET A 318 -0.65 -7.65 -1.78
C MET A 318 0.59 -7.03 -1.12
N GLY A 319 1.51 -6.44 -1.88
CA GLY A 319 2.67 -5.75 -1.32
C GLY A 319 2.27 -4.61 -0.39
N TYR A 320 1.29 -3.80 -0.81
CA TYR A 320 0.75 -2.72 0.02
C TYR A 320 0.01 -3.23 1.27
N ALA A 321 -0.79 -4.30 1.15
CA ALA A 321 -1.50 -4.89 2.28
C ALA A 321 -0.53 -5.48 3.32
N THR A 322 0.54 -6.13 2.87
CA THR A 322 1.59 -6.65 3.75
C THR A 322 2.28 -5.52 4.51
N ARG A 323 2.68 -4.44 3.84
CA ARG A 323 3.26 -3.24 4.52
C ARG A 323 2.28 -2.59 5.48
N THR A 324 1.00 -2.55 5.13
CA THR A 324 -0.04 -2.03 6.03
C THR A 324 -0.19 -2.91 7.28
N ALA A 325 -0.13 -4.23 7.14
CA ALA A 325 -0.18 -5.17 8.27
C ALA A 325 1.05 -5.00 9.19
N GLU A 326 2.25 -4.88 8.64
CA GLU A 326 3.48 -4.62 9.40
C GLU A 326 3.44 -3.26 10.13
N LEU A 327 2.87 -2.24 9.49
CA LEU A 327 2.66 -0.95 10.16
C LEU A 327 1.67 -1.08 11.33
N ILE A 328 0.58 -1.84 11.17
CA ILE A 328 -0.38 -2.16 12.25
C ILE A 328 0.34 -2.86 13.40
N GLN A 329 1.14 -3.88 13.11
CA GLN A 329 1.95 -4.60 14.10
C GLN A 329 2.86 -3.65 14.86
N LYS A 330 3.61 -2.81 14.15
CA LYS A 330 4.53 -1.84 14.73
C LYS A 330 3.83 -0.85 15.66
N VAL A 331 2.75 -0.22 15.21
CA VAL A 331 2.07 0.83 16.00
C VAL A 331 1.22 0.26 17.13
N GLY A 332 0.80 -0.99 17.03
CA GLY A 332 0.02 -1.68 18.04
C GLY A 332 0.84 -2.33 19.14
N SER A 333 2.14 -2.53 18.92
CA SER A 333 3.03 -3.19 19.89
C SER A 333 3.54 -2.26 21.02
N VAL A 334 3.13 -0.98 21.06
CA VAL A 334 3.59 0.06 22.00
C VAL A 334 2.46 0.74 22.76
#